data_413836a597dbdbe840c900a5bda38805
#
_entry.id   413836a597dbdbe840c900a5bda38805
#
_cell.length_a   1.000
_cell.length_b   1.000
_cell.length_c   1.000
_cell.angle_alpha   90.00
_cell.angle_beta   90.00
_cell.angle_gamma   90.00
#
_symmetry.space_group_name_H-M   'P 1'
#
loop_
_entity.id
_entity.type
_entity.pdbx_description
1 polymer ?
#
loop_
_entity_poly.entity_id
_entity_poly.type
_entity_poly.pdbx_seq_one_letter_code
_entity_poly.pdbx_strand_id
1 'polypeptide(L)'
;MRNYFVFVLLCLTVATSAQKKKPAANVDKFAGVEAELQQVLKDWHAAGFSVAVVEKNKVVFSKGFGVRDLDTKQPVTPNTLFAIGSCTKAFTSTLVGQLVADGKFTYDEPVRNYLPELKFFNNDMNYSITMRDMMSHRTGLPRHDLSW
;
A
#
# COMPACT_ATOMS: atom_id res chain seq x y z
N MET A 1 58.71 3.50 72.51
CA MET A 1 58.75 4.26 71.26
C MET A 1 57.89 3.52 70.21
N ARG A 2 56.76 4.08 69.89
CA ARG A 2 55.73 3.37 69.11
C ARG A 2 55.53 4.14 67.82
N ASN A 3 55.94 3.54 66.67
CA ASN A 3 55.85 4.10 65.35
C ASN A 3 54.42 3.97 64.83
N TYR A 4 53.76 5.07 64.52
CA TYR A 4 52.49 5.10 63.81
C TYR A 4 52.75 5.20 62.35
N PHE A 5 52.42 4.13 61.58
CA PHE A 5 52.38 4.13 60.13
C PHE A 5 51.07 4.78 59.74
N VAL A 6 51.11 5.93 59.08
CA VAL A 6 49.97 6.59 58.49
C VAL A 6 49.80 6.06 57.03
N PHE A 7 48.81 5.25 56.84
CA PHE A 7 48.41 4.83 55.47
C PHE A 7 47.61 5.97 54.87
N VAL A 8 48.18 6.66 53.88
CA VAL A 8 47.43 7.60 53.01
C VAL A 8 46.78 6.80 51.88
N LEU A 9 45.46 6.61 52.00
CA LEU A 9 44.63 5.96 50.93
C LEU A 9 44.34 6.99 49.87
N LEU A 10 45.04 6.90 48.73
CA LEU A 10 44.81 7.75 47.55
C LEU A 10 43.59 7.22 46.81
N CYS A 11 42.40 7.83 47.02
CA CYS A 11 41.22 7.54 46.21
C CYS A 11 41.35 8.16 44.82
N LEU A 12 41.77 7.36 43.82
CA LEU A 12 41.63 7.73 42.41
C LEU A 12 40.17 7.65 42.02
N THR A 13 39.48 8.79 41.95
CA THR A 13 38.16 8.91 41.31
C THR A 13 38.33 8.90 39.80
N VAL A 14 38.10 7.74 39.19
CA VAL A 14 37.98 7.62 37.74
C VAL A 14 36.66 8.28 37.32
N ALA A 15 36.75 9.52 36.87
CA ALA A 15 35.61 10.19 36.22
C ALA A 15 35.32 9.51 34.88
N THR A 16 34.45 8.52 34.85
CA THR A 16 33.89 7.98 33.61
C THR A 16 33.04 9.06 32.97
N SER A 17 33.61 9.78 32.01
CA SER A 17 32.87 10.65 31.13
C SER A 17 31.90 9.79 30.34
N ALA A 18 30.66 9.68 30.78
CA ALA A 18 29.57 9.11 29.99
C ALA A 18 29.40 9.99 28.75
N GLN A 19 30.05 9.61 27.67
CA GLN A 19 29.80 10.20 26.34
C GLN A 19 28.31 9.98 26.05
N LYS A 20 27.49 11.02 26.24
CA LYS A 20 26.11 11.05 25.73
C LYS A 20 26.21 10.77 24.24
N LYS A 21 25.82 9.55 23.82
CA LYS A 21 25.68 9.18 22.44
C LYS A 21 24.79 10.23 21.80
N LYS A 22 25.38 11.07 20.92
CA LYS A 22 24.65 12.06 20.13
C LYS A 22 23.50 11.31 19.46
N PRO A 23 22.24 11.75 19.59
CA PRO A 23 21.14 11.09 18.90
C PRO A 23 21.56 11.00 17.43
N ALA A 24 21.47 9.81 16.84
CA ALA A 24 21.71 9.63 15.42
C ALA A 24 20.84 10.66 14.70
N ALA A 25 21.46 11.48 13.84
CA ALA A 25 20.74 12.45 13.04
C ALA A 25 19.59 11.69 12.39
N ASN A 26 18.37 12.17 12.58
CA ASN A 26 17.18 11.58 11.96
C ASN A 26 17.34 11.82 10.48
N VAL A 27 17.96 10.85 9.79
CA VAL A 27 18.14 10.92 8.33
C VAL A 27 16.73 10.83 7.78
N ASP A 28 16.23 11.91 7.19
CA ASP A 28 14.96 11.91 6.49
C ASP A 28 15.05 10.86 5.38
N LYS A 29 14.36 9.74 5.57
CA LYS A 29 14.34 8.62 4.62
C LYS A 29 13.82 9.04 3.23
N PHE A 30 13.12 10.16 3.17
CA PHE A 30 12.49 10.69 1.96
C PHE A 30 13.17 11.96 1.43
N ALA A 31 14.37 12.29 1.97
CA ALA A 31 15.15 13.41 1.45
C ALA A 31 15.39 13.24 -0.06
N GLY A 32 14.95 14.22 -0.85
CA GLY A 32 15.07 14.19 -2.32
C GLY A 32 13.93 13.48 -3.07
N VAL A 33 13.16 12.60 -2.43
CA VAL A 33 12.06 11.86 -3.08
C VAL A 33 11.04 12.79 -3.75
N GLU A 34 10.75 13.93 -3.14
CA GLU A 34 9.81 14.90 -3.73
C GLU A 34 10.32 15.46 -5.07
N ALA A 35 11.61 15.76 -5.16
CA ALA A 35 12.21 16.25 -6.39
C ALA A 35 12.18 15.19 -7.49
N GLU A 36 12.48 13.94 -7.14
CA GLU A 36 12.40 12.81 -8.06
C GLU A 36 10.96 12.59 -8.56
N LEU A 37 9.97 12.59 -7.67
CA LEU A 37 8.56 12.44 -8.03
C LEU A 37 8.07 13.62 -8.89
N GLN A 38 8.54 14.83 -8.62
CA GLN A 38 8.23 15.99 -9.47
C GLN A 38 8.87 15.84 -10.87
N GLN A 39 10.04 15.22 -10.97
CA GLN A 39 10.65 14.91 -12.25
C GLN A 39 9.87 13.84 -13.01
N VAL A 40 9.45 12.77 -12.34
CA VAL A 40 8.57 11.74 -12.91
C VAL A 40 7.29 12.34 -13.50
N LEU A 41 6.65 13.28 -12.79
CA LEU A 41 5.47 13.98 -13.29
C LEU A 41 5.72 14.64 -14.66
N LYS A 42 6.87 15.28 -14.82
CA LYS A 42 7.26 15.94 -16.07
C LYS A 42 7.60 14.96 -17.17
N ASP A 43 8.39 13.95 -16.87
CA ASP A 43 8.89 12.97 -17.86
C ASP A 43 7.75 12.13 -18.45
N TRP A 44 6.74 11.83 -17.65
CA TRP A 44 5.57 11.06 -18.07
C TRP A 44 4.43 11.94 -18.61
N HIS A 45 4.60 13.26 -18.62
CA HIS A 45 3.56 14.21 -19.01
C HIS A 45 2.21 13.97 -18.29
N ALA A 46 2.29 13.50 -17.05
CA ALA A 46 1.10 13.21 -16.26
C ALA A 46 0.48 14.50 -15.71
N ALA A 47 -0.85 14.60 -15.71
CA ALA A 47 -1.54 15.74 -15.12
C ALA A 47 -1.30 15.82 -13.61
N GLY A 48 -1.39 14.69 -12.92
CA GLY A 48 -1.14 14.60 -11.49
C GLY A 48 -1.26 13.17 -10.97
N PHE A 49 -0.66 12.94 -9.81
CA PHE A 49 -0.76 11.68 -9.05
C PHE A 49 -0.56 11.93 -7.56
N SER A 50 -0.92 10.97 -6.74
CA SER A 50 -0.59 10.98 -5.32
C SER A 50 0.22 9.75 -4.94
N VAL A 51 1.08 9.91 -3.94
CA VAL A 51 1.93 8.83 -3.40
C VAL A 51 1.73 8.74 -1.91
N ALA A 52 1.58 7.53 -1.40
CA ALA A 52 1.64 7.23 0.02
C ALA A 52 2.58 6.06 0.28
N VAL A 53 3.39 6.18 1.31
CA VAL A 53 4.23 5.08 1.80
C VAL A 53 3.78 4.72 3.20
N VAL A 54 3.55 3.42 3.41
CA VAL A 54 3.12 2.87 4.69
C VAL A 54 4.21 1.96 5.23
N GLU A 55 4.66 2.21 6.46
CA GLU A 55 5.62 1.37 7.18
C GLU A 55 5.03 0.99 8.53
N LYS A 56 4.95 -0.31 8.84
CA LYS A 56 4.44 -0.83 10.12
C LYS A 56 3.08 -0.22 10.51
N ASN A 57 2.13 -0.22 9.57
CA ASN A 57 0.78 0.33 9.71
C ASN A 57 0.71 1.85 9.96
N LYS A 58 1.78 2.59 9.67
CA LYS A 58 1.79 4.06 9.74
C LYS A 58 2.09 4.65 8.37
N VAL A 59 1.34 5.66 7.99
CA VAL A 59 1.68 6.46 6.82
C VAL A 59 2.91 7.29 7.18
N VAL A 60 4.04 7.01 6.51
CA VAL A 60 5.33 7.69 6.75
C VAL A 60 5.66 8.73 5.69
N PHE A 61 4.97 8.68 4.55
CA PHE A 61 5.00 9.70 3.51
C PHE A 61 3.64 9.73 2.83
N SER A 62 3.10 10.93 2.54
CA SER A 62 1.87 11.09 1.77
C SER A 62 1.88 12.47 1.11
N LYS A 63 1.84 12.49 -0.23
CA LYS A 63 1.90 13.74 -0.99
C LYS A 63 1.20 13.63 -2.35
N GLY A 64 0.59 14.73 -2.78
CA GLY A 64 0.08 14.92 -4.13
C GLY A 64 1.04 15.71 -4.99
N PHE A 65 1.03 15.45 -6.30
CA PHE A 65 1.86 16.09 -7.31
C PHE A 65 1.00 16.47 -8.52
N GLY A 66 1.27 17.63 -9.12
CA GLY A 66 0.53 18.13 -10.27
C GLY A 66 -0.89 18.60 -9.94
N VAL A 67 -1.78 18.50 -10.92
CA VAL A 67 -3.15 18.99 -10.84
C VAL A 67 -4.16 17.87 -11.06
N ARG A 68 -5.30 17.94 -10.35
CA ARG A 68 -6.42 17.00 -10.49
C ARG A 68 -7.41 17.41 -11.59
N ASP A 69 -7.26 18.63 -12.06
CA ASP A 69 -8.11 19.23 -13.07
C ASP A 69 -7.25 20.16 -13.94
N LEU A 70 -7.26 19.90 -15.25
CA LEU A 70 -6.42 20.64 -16.22
C LEU A 70 -6.94 22.05 -16.51
N ASP A 71 -8.23 22.30 -16.37
CA ASP A 71 -8.85 23.60 -16.65
C ASP A 71 -8.71 24.53 -15.46
N THR A 72 -9.14 24.07 -14.29
CA THR A 72 -9.15 24.86 -13.06
C THR A 72 -7.80 24.91 -12.33
N LYS A 73 -6.84 24.06 -12.77
CA LYS A 73 -5.50 23.92 -12.16
C LYS A 73 -5.53 23.58 -10.67
N GLN A 74 -6.60 22.95 -10.20
CA GLN A 74 -6.69 22.53 -8.81
C GLN A 74 -5.61 21.50 -8.50
N PRO A 75 -4.82 21.68 -7.42
CA PRO A 75 -3.71 20.77 -7.12
C PRO A 75 -4.21 19.39 -6.66
N VAL A 76 -3.41 18.38 -6.93
CA VAL A 76 -3.53 17.08 -6.26
C VAL A 76 -3.04 17.22 -4.82
N THR A 77 -3.81 16.67 -3.91
CA THR A 77 -3.49 16.63 -2.47
C THR A 77 -3.46 15.17 -2.00
N PRO A 78 -2.96 14.87 -0.79
CA PRO A 78 -3.08 13.54 -0.19
C PRO A 78 -4.52 13.02 -0.09
N ASN A 79 -5.50 13.92 -0.07
CA ASN A 79 -6.92 13.60 0.05
C ASN A 79 -7.66 13.58 -1.31
N THR A 80 -6.95 13.76 -2.42
CA THR A 80 -7.55 13.66 -3.75
C THR A 80 -7.94 12.21 -4.02
N LEU A 81 -9.20 11.99 -4.41
CA LEU A 81 -9.69 10.67 -4.77
C LEU A 81 -9.31 10.34 -6.22
N PHE A 82 -8.79 9.14 -6.40
CA PHE A 82 -8.49 8.56 -7.70
C PHE A 82 -9.27 7.27 -7.91
N ALA A 83 -9.72 7.03 -9.14
CA ALA A 83 -10.24 5.73 -9.52
C ALA A 83 -9.10 4.71 -9.45
N ILE A 84 -9.30 3.63 -8.71
CA ILE A 84 -8.28 2.59 -8.51
C ILE A 84 -8.28 1.51 -9.59
N GLY A 85 -9.19 1.62 -10.57
CA GLY A 85 -9.26 0.71 -11.71
C GLY A 85 -9.30 -0.75 -11.27
N SER A 86 -8.46 -1.58 -11.87
CA SER A 86 -8.41 -3.02 -11.59
C SER A 86 -7.90 -3.40 -10.20
N CYS A 87 -7.35 -2.47 -9.41
CA CYS A 87 -7.07 -2.75 -7.99
C CYS A 87 -8.34 -3.12 -7.22
N THR A 88 -9.52 -2.70 -7.69
CA THR A 88 -10.84 -3.11 -7.16
C THR A 88 -11.02 -4.63 -7.15
N LYS A 89 -10.40 -5.38 -8.08
CA LYS A 89 -10.49 -6.84 -8.13
C LYS A 89 -9.96 -7.52 -6.87
N ALA A 90 -8.96 -6.95 -6.23
CA ALA A 90 -8.44 -7.47 -4.96
C ALA A 90 -9.50 -7.40 -3.84
N PHE A 91 -10.27 -6.33 -3.79
CA PHE A 91 -11.37 -6.19 -2.83
C PHE A 91 -12.51 -7.16 -3.15
N THR A 92 -12.89 -7.27 -4.43
CA THR A 92 -13.91 -8.24 -4.87
C THR A 92 -13.50 -9.67 -4.51
N SER A 93 -12.25 -10.07 -4.80
CA SER A 93 -11.79 -11.42 -4.47
C SER A 93 -11.73 -11.69 -2.96
N THR A 94 -11.41 -10.68 -2.16
CA THR A 94 -11.47 -10.79 -0.70
C THR A 94 -12.90 -11.03 -0.21
N LEU A 95 -13.88 -10.27 -0.73
CA LEU A 95 -15.29 -10.44 -0.37
C LEU A 95 -15.81 -11.83 -0.77
N VAL A 96 -15.46 -12.31 -1.97
CA VAL A 96 -15.80 -13.68 -2.40
C VAL A 96 -15.18 -14.70 -1.44
N GLY A 97 -13.89 -14.52 -1.06
CA GLY A 97 -13.22 -15.39 -0.09
C GLY A 97 -13.92 -15.43 1.27
N GLN A 98 -14.43 -14.31 1.74
CA GLN A 98 -15.22 -14.25 2.98
C GLN A 98 -16.55 -15.02 2.86
N LEU A 99 -17.27 -14.88 1.74
CA LEU A 99 -18.51 -15.63 1.49
C LEU A 99 -18.24 -17.13 1.44
N VAL A 100 -17.11 -17.57 0.86
CA VAL A 100 -16.71 -18.97 0.86
C VAL A 100 -16.36 -19.46 2.26
N ALA A 101 -15.64 -18.68 3.05
CA ALA A 101 -15.31 -19.03 4.43
C ALA A 101 -16.57 -19.14 5.32
N ASP A 102 -17.60 -18.32 5.04
CA ASP A 102 -18.90 -18.36 5.71
C ASP A 102 -19.80 -19.52 5.23
N GLY A 103 -19.36 -20.34 4.27
CA GLY A 103 -20.15 -21.41 3.67
C GLY A 103 -21.34 -20.96 2.81
N LYS A 104 -21.37 -19.67 2.43
CA LYS A 104 -22.46 -19.08 1.62
C LYS A 104 -22.22 -19.20 0.13
N PHE A 105 -21.00 -19.57 -0.27
CA PHE A 105 -20.55 -19.59 -1.64
C PHE A 105 -19.46 -20.64 -1.85
N THR A 106 -19.35 -21.20 -3.06
CA THR A 106 -18.24 -22.07 -3.45
C THR A 106 -17.55 -21.51 -4.70
N TYR A 107 -16.26 -21.81 -4.86
CA TYR A 107 -15.52 -21.38 -6.04
C TYR A 107 -15.85 -22.21 -7.29
N ASP A 108 -16.32 -23.43 -7.10
CA ASP A 108 -16.33 -24.48 -8.15
C ASP A 108 -17.74 -24.83 -8.63
N GLU A 109 -18.77 -24.20 -8.08
CA GLU A 109 -20.11 -24.29 -8.60
C GLU A 109 -20.35 -23.25 -9.70
N PRO A 110 -21.25 -23.52 -10.66
CA PRO A 110 -21.67 -22.51 -11.64
C PRO A 110 -22.17 -21.24 -10.95
N VAL A 111 -21.63 -20.09 -11.38
CA VAL A 111 -21.95 -18.80 -10.78
C VAL A 111 -23.45 -18.48 -10.84
N ARG A 112 -24.16 -19.03 -11.80
CA ARG A 112 -25.63 -18.88 -11.93
C ARG A 112 -26.44 -19.58 -10.87
N ASN A 113 -25.87 -20.48 -10.07
CA ASN A 113 -26.53 -21.04 -8.90
C ASN A 113 -26.78 -19.93 -7.85
N TYR A 114 -25.94 -18.90 -7.85
CA TYR A 114 -26.00 -17.76 -6.93
C TYR A 114 -26.62 -16.50 -7.56
N LEU A 115 -26.43 -16.34 -8.89
CA LEU A 115 -26.91 -15.20 -9.69
C LEU A 115 -27.68 -15.72 -10.92
N PRO A 116 -28.92 -16.19 -10.75
CA PRO A 116 -29.71 -16.81 -11.83
C PRO A 116 -29.97 -15.87 -13.00
N GLU A 117 -30.01 -14.57 -12.77
CA GLU A 117 -30.21 -13.52 -13.77
C GLU A 117 -28.98 -13.31 -14.68
N LEU A 118 -27.80 -13.77 -14.27
CA LEU A 118 -26.60 -13.66 -15.10
C LEU A 118 -26.72 -14.56 -16.32
N LYS A 119 -26.58 -13.99 -17.50
CA LYS A 119 -26.63 -14.70 -18.79
C LYS A 119 -25.34 -14.54 -19.55
N PHE A 120 -24.76 -15.64 -19.96
CA PHE A 120 -23.64 -15.69 -20.88
C PHE A 120 -24.14 -15.93 -22.31
N PHE A 121 -23.22 -15.90 -23.28
CA PHE A 121 -23.50 -15.99 -24.70
C PHE A 121 -24.24 -17.30 -25.10
N ASN A 122 -23.96 -18.41 -24.44
CA ASN A 122 -24.56 -19.71 -24.73
C ASN A 122 -24.86 -20.51 -23.44
N ASN A 123 -25.58 -21.61 -23.62
CA ASN A 123 -25.98 -22.47 -22.49
C ASN A 123 -24.79 -23.18 -21.85
N ASP A 124 -23.77 -23.59 -22.60
CA ASP A 124 -22.59 -24.24 -22.01
C ASP A 124 -21.90 -23.29 -21.02
N MET A 125 -21.70 -22.04 -21.39
CA MET A 125 -21.18 -21.02 -20.49
C MET A 125 -22.09 -20.77 -19.28
N ASN A 126 -23.42 -20.78 -19.51
CA ASN A 126 -24.41 -20.56 -18.45
C ASN A 126 -24.33 -21.64 -17.34
N TYR A 127 -23.99 -22.86 -17.70
CA TYR A 127 -23.99 -23.99 -16.77
C TYR A 127 -22.59 -24.42 -16.31
N SER A 128 -21.53 -23.93 -16.95
CA SER A 128 -20.16 -24.36 -16.63
C SER A 128 -19.28 -23.29 -16.00
N ILE A 129 -19.53 -22.00 -16.25
CA ILE A 129 -18.67 -20.94 -15.73
C ILE A 129 -18.82 -20.82 -14.21
N THR A 130 -17.71 -21.04 -13.53
CA THR A 130 -17.60 -20.96 -12.08
C THR A 130 -17.05 -19.59 -11.65
N MET A 131 -17.15 -19.28 -10.36
CA MET A 131 -16.50 -18.09 -9.80
C MET A 131 -14.97 -18.18 -9.92
N ARG A 132 -14.41 -19.39 -9.83
CA ARG A 132 -12.97 -19.62 -10.06
C ARG A 132 -12.56 -19.19 -11.47
N ASP A 133 -13.35 -19.53 -12.48
CA ASP A 133 -13.06 -19.12 -13.86
C ASP A 133 -13.13 -17.61 -14.03
N MET A 134 -14.13 -16.96 -13.45
CA MET A 134 -14.28 -15.51 -13.49
C MET A 134 -13.09 -14.81 -12.82
N MET A 135 -12.69 -15.26 -11.64
CA MET A 135 -11.59 -14.66 -10.88
C MET A 135 -10.20 -14.93 -11.46
N SER A 136 -10.07 -15.96 -12.29
CA SER A 136 -8.81 -16.33 -12.96
C SER A 136 -8.74 -15.97 -14.44
N HIS A 137 -9.70 -15.18 -14.95
CA HIS A 137 -9.79 -14.78 -16.35
C HIS A 137 -9.91 -15.96 -17.34
N ARG A 138 -10.63 -17.03 -16.96
CA ARG A 138 -10.78 -18.26 -17.75
C ARG A 138 -12.15 -18.42 -18.38
N THR A 139 -12.97 -17.36 -18.40
CA THR A 139 -14.33 -17.41 -18.96
C THR A 139 -14.37 -17.45 -20.49
N GLY A 140 -13.27 -17.11 -21.17
CA GLY A 140 -13.25 -16.93 -22.62
C GLY A 140 -13.94 -15.67 -23.13
N LEU A 141 -14.47 -14.80 -22.25
CA LEU A 141 -15.06 -13.53 -22.65
C LEU A 141 -14.01 -12.57 -23.18
N PRO A 142 -14.31 -11.83 -24.24
CA PRO A 142 -13.39 -10.83 -24.78
C PRO A 142 -13.21 -9.65 -23.82
N ARG A 143 -12.09 -8.98 -23.96
CA ARG A 143 -11.79 -7.73 -23.25
C ARG A 143 -12.36 -6.56 -24.06
N HIS A 144 -13.20 -5.75 -23.45
CA HIS A 144 -13.88 -4.62 -24.09
C HIS A 144 -13.41 -3.28 -23.51
N ASP A 145 -12.09 -3.01 -23.56
CA ASP A 145 -11.52 -1.81 -22.95
C ASP A 145 -11.93 -0.49 -23.64
N LEU A 146 -12.43 -0.56 -24.85
CA LEU A 146 -12.79 0.61 -25.66
C LEU A 146 -14.30 0.73 -25.95
N SER A 147 -15.12 -0.04 -25.28
CA SER A 147 -16.58 -0.07 -25.51
C SER A 147 -17.39 0.66 -24.42
N TRP A 148 -16.82 1.69 -23.84
CA TRP A 148 -17.48 2.56 -22.84
C TRP A 148 -18.18 3.75 -23.49
#